data_2a91889f8179b8efe805509b3d4c6172
#
_entry.id   2a91889f8179b8efe805509b3d4c6172
#
_cell.length_a   1.000
_cell.length_b   1.000
_cell.length_c   1.000
_cell.angle_alpha   90.00
_cell.angle_beta   90.00
_cell.angle_gamma   90.00
#
_symmetry.space_group_name_H-M   'P 1'
#
loop_
_entity.id
_entity.type
_entity.pdbx_description
1 polymer ?
#
loop_
_entity_poly.entity_id
_entity_poly.type
_entity_poly.pdbx_seq_one_letter_code
_entity_poly.pdbx_strand_id
1 'polypeptide(L)'
;MPSSPTQPELSPALPRTVFGYVLRFTGRHQAGLAALSVSVFALSAVPLELQRRIINGIVEKGPLETLFWLAGGYALVALGEQSLKLALNVYRGWVAESSVRHLRLRMRDEIAGGPDGPQTASDAGVEIAMIIEEAEPIGGFAGLAFSEPLLQGGILASVVGYMLFLQPWLTLLGLVFFLPQLIFVPLMQGAINRRAERRILVKRGISSAIVDSVPGGAAVWTLGAEPIEQVFVLNMGVYKLKFSMNLLMNLMYHVSVAVALSVGAWLALQGRIEVGTVVAIVGGLGKLNDPWGDLVNWAREFSVVGVKYRLFAGAAARLAAIRSTKRGQPDHTQAT
;
A
#
# COMPACT_ATOMS: atom_id res chain seq x y z
N MET A 1 -10.05 -51.88 17.92
CA MET A 1 -10.73 -50.63 18.27
C MET A 1 -10.26 -49.57 17.30
N PRO A 2 -11.07 -49.08 16.36
CA PRO A 2 -10.69 -47.97 15.49
C PRO A 2 -10.71 -46.66 16.28
N SER A 3 -9.61 -45.94 16.21
CA SER A 3 -9.44 -44.61 16.81
C SER A 3 -10.51 -43.66 16.32
N SER A 4 -11.25 -43.05 17.24
CA SER A 4 -12.23 -42.00 16.98
C SER A 4 -11.62 -40.90 16.11
N PRO A 5 -12.31 -40.39 15.07
CA PRO A 5 -11.82 -39.28 14.29
C PRO A 5 -11.71 -38.06 15.20
N THR A 6 -10.50 -37.54 15.32
CA THR A 6 -10.19 -36.30 16.02
C THR A 6 -11.14 -35.21 15.54
N GLN A 7 -11.98 -34.70 16.44
CA GLN A 7 -12.87 -33.57 16.14
C GLN A 7 -12.05 -32.41 15.59
N PRO A 8 -12.39 -31.81 14.45
CA PRO A 8 -11.71 -30.63 13.98
C PRO A 8 -11.95 -29.51 15.01
N GLU A 9 -10.87 -29.08 15.66
CA GLU A 9 -10.89 -27.91 16.53
C GLU A 9 -11.57 -26.74 15.82
N LEU A 10 -12.58 -26.16 16.45
CA LEU A 10 -13.28 -24.97 15.98
C LEU A 10 -12.22 -23.88 15.74
N SER A 11 -11.91 -23.60 14.50
CA SER A 11 -10.97 -22.54 14.13
C SER A 11 -11.39 -21.24 14.82
N PRO A 12 -10.50 -20.55 15.54
CA PRO A 12 -10.87 -19.37 16.32
C PRO A 12 -11.49 -18.29 15.44
N ALA A 13 -12.56 -17.66 15.90
CA ALA A 13 -13.28 -16.61 15.14
C ALA A 13 -12.31 -15.53 14.60
N LEU A 14 -12.60 -15.02 13.40
CA LEU A 14 -11.81 -13.94 12.80
C LEU A 14 -11.91 -12.68 13.67
N PRO A 15 -10.80 -11.96 13.91
CA PRO A 15 -10.83 -10.69 14.61
C PRO A 15 -11.78 -9.68 13.97
N ARG A 16 -12.31 -8.74 14.77
CA ARG A 16 -13.26 -7.73 14.28
C ARG A 16 -12.63 -6.70 13.33
N THR A 17 -11.32 -6.53 13.37
CA THR A 17 -10.59 -5.52 12.58
C THR A 17 -9.48 -6.17 11.78
N VAL A 18 -9.13 -5.57 10.64
CA VAL A 18 -8.02 -6.03 9.79
C VAL A 18 -6.68 -5.99 10.54
N PHE A 19 -6.43 -4.97 11.38
CA PHE A 19 -5.22 -4.93 12.20
C PHE A 19 -5.18 -6.05 13.24
N GLY A 20 -6.32 -6.36 13.86
CA GLY A 20 -6.43 -7.51 14.77
C GLY A 20 -6.12 -8.83 14.08
N TYR A 21 -6.58 -8.99 12.83
CA TYR A 21 -6.23 -10.13 11.99
C TYR A 21 -4.73 -10.19 11.70
N VAL A 22 -4.15 -9.09 11.21
CA VAL A 22 -2.72 -9.00 10.89
C VAL A 22 -1.85 -9.32 12.10
N LEU A 23 -2.12 -8.72 13.26
CA LEU A 23 -1.34 -8.97 14.48
C LEU A 23 -1.48 -10.41 14.97
N ARG A 24 -2.68 -10.98 14.89
CA ARG A 24 -2.92 -12.35 15.40
C ARG A 24 -2.28 -13.42 14.53
N PHE A 25 -2.33 -13.27 13.20
CA PHE A 25 -1.89 -14.30 12.26
C PHE A 25 -0.48 -14.07 11.70
N THR A 26 -0.03 -12.81 11.64
CA THR A 26 1.28 -12.47 11.09
C THR A 26 2.18 -11.70 12.06
N GLY A 27 1.84 -11.61 13.35
CA GLY A 27 2.51 -10.76 14.34
C GLY A 27 4.04 -10.93 14.39
N ARG A 28 4.56 -12.16 14.38
CA ARG A 28 6.02 -12.43 14.34
C ARG A 28 6.65 -11.91 13.03
N HIS A 29 5.95 -12.08 11.92
CA HIS A 29 6.41 -11.58 10.61
C HIS A 29 6.36 -10.05 10.55
N GLN A 30 5.38 -9.40 11.21
CA GLN A 30 5.33 -7.95 11.32
C GLN A 30 6.55 -7.38 12.06
N ALA A 31 7.04 -8.05 13.10
CA ALA A 31 8.29 -7.64 13.77
C ALA A 31 9.50 -7.73 12.83
N GLY A 32 9.62 -8.80 12.03
CA GLY A 32 10.66 -8.92 11.02
C GLY A 32 10.58 -7.85 9.91
N LEU A 33 9.35 -7.58 9.42
CA LEU A 33 9.09 -6.51 8.46
C LEU A 33 9.43 -5.14 9.05
N ALA A 34 9.09 -4.88 10.31
CA ALA A 34 9.44 -3.65 11.01
C ALA A 34 10.96 -3.49 11.14
N ALA A 35 11.68 -4.54 11.53
CA ALA A 35 13.15 -4.50 11.63
C ALA A 35 13.80 -4.18 10.28
N LEU A 36 13.35 -4.83 9.18
CA LEU A 36 13.83 -4.52 7.83
C LEU A 36 13.48 -3.09 7.42
N SER A 37 12.27 -2.60 7.71
CA SER A 37 11.86 -1.23 7.41
C SER A 37 12.74 -0.21 8.13
N VAL A 38 13.04 -0.46 9.42
CA VAL A 38 13.97 0.37 10.21
C VAL A 38 15.36 0.37 9.59
N SER A 39 15.88 -0.79 9.19
CA SER A 39 17.19 -0.87 8.54
C SER A 39 17.26 -0.08 7.24
N VAL A 40 16.20 -0.13 6.41
CA VAL A 40 16.13 0.63 5.16
C VAL A 40 16.08 2.13 5.41
N PHE A 41 15.17 2.62 6.28
CA PHE A 41 15.08 4.06 6.49
C PHE A 41 16.30 4.63 7.24
N ALA A 42 16.94 3.87 8.10
CA ALA A 42 18.18 4.28 8.77
C ALA A 42 19.32 4.51 7.76
N LEU A 43 19.36 3.72 6.67
CA LEU A 43 20.34 3.93 5.60
C LEU A 43 19.95 5.07 4.65
N SER A 44 18.69 5.48 4.59
CA SER A 44 18.19 6.40 3.55
C SER A 44 18.85 7.79 3.53
N ALA A 45 19.34 8.28 4.67
CA ALA A 45 20.03 9.55 4.78
C ALA A 45 21.54 9.44 4.50
N VAL A 46 22.15 8.25 4.60
CA VAL A 46 23.61 8.06 4.44
C VAL A 46 24.12 8.45 3.05
N PRO A 47 23.43 8.12 1.94
CA PRO A 47 23.84 8.57 0.62
C PRO A 47 23.89 10.11 0.50
N LEU A 48 23.02 10.84 1.17
CA LEU A 48 23.01 12.31 1.15
C LEU A 48 24.27 12.87 1.84
N GLU A 49 24.68 12.27 2.96
CA GLU A 49 25.92 12.65 3.65
C GLU A 49 27.15 12.35 2.82
N LEU A 50 27.19 11.17 2.17
CA LEU A 50 28.32 10.83 1.29
C LEU A 50 28.40 11.76 0.07
N GLN A 51 27.27 12.11 -0.54
CA GLN A 51 27.21 13.10 -1.61
C GLN A 51 27.76 14.47 -1.13
N ARG A 52 27.33 14.92 0.06
CA ARG A 52 27.83 16.17 0.65
C ARG A 52 29.36 16.15 0.77
N ARG A 53 29.91 15.08 1.34
CA ARG A 53 31.37 14.94 1.53
C ARG A 53 32.14 14.89 0.22
N ILE A 54 31.61 14.18 -0.77
CA ILE A 54 32.24 14.10 -2.11
C ILE A 54 32.29 15.50 -2.74
N ILE A 55 31.18 16.24 -2.73
CA ILE A 55 31.12 17.58 -3.33
C ILE A 55 32.03 18.55 -2.60
N ASN A 56 32.05 18.54 -1.26
CA ASN A 56 32.94 19.37 -0.49
C ASN A 56 34.42 19.03 -0.77
N GLY A 57 34.76 17.76 -0.82
CA GLY A 57 36.11 17.31 -1.16
C GLY A 57 36.58 17.77 -2.56
N ILE A 58 35.65 17.84 -3.53
CA ILE A 58 35.97 18.40 -4.86
C ILE A 58 36.22 19.90 -4.79
N VAL A 59 35.39 20.65 -4.07
CA VAL A 59 35.49 22.11 -3.92
C VAL A 59 36.79 22.49 -3.19
N GLU A 60 37.16 21.75 -2.16
CA GLU A 60 38.35 21.93 -1.34
C GLU A 60 39.63 21.39 -2.02
N LYS A 61 39.54 20.83 -3.23
CA LYS A 61 40.63 20.16 -3.96
C LYS A 61 41.33 19.08 -3.13
N GLY A 62 40.53 18.32 -2.40
CA GLY A 62 41.02 17.21 -1.58
C GLY A 62 41.68 16.10 -2.42
N PRO A 63 42.39 15.16 -1.77
CA PRO A 63 43.11 14.09 -2.46
C PRO A 63 42.14 13.15 -3.21
N LEU A 64 42.48 12.81 -4.46
CA LEU A 64 41.69 11.94 -5.32
C LEU A 64 41.39 10.57 -4.68
N GLU A 65 42.37 10.05 -3.92
CA GLU A 65 42.18 8.78 -3.19
C GLU A 65 40.98 8.82 -2.24
N THR A 66 40.84 9.89 -1.44
CA THR A 66 39.69 10.06 -0.54
C THR A 66 38.38 10.13 -1.30
N LEU A 67 38.35 10.81 -2.45
CA LEU A 67 37.15 10.89 -3.29
C LEU A 67 36.75 9.53 -3.85
N PHE A 68 37.72 8.70 -4.27
CA PHE A 68 37.44 7.34 -4.72
C PHE A 68 36.90 6.45 -3.58
N TRP A 69 37.44 6.54 -2.37
CA TRP A 69 36.93 5.81 -1.21
C TRP A 69 35.50 6.26 -0.84
N LEU A 70 35.20 7.55 -0.87
CA LEU A 70 33.84 8.06 -0.63
C LEU A 70 32.86 7.63 -1.72
N ALA A 71 33.27 7.63 -3.00
CA ALA A 71 32.44 7.16 -4.10
C ALA A 71 32.18 5.64 -4.01
N GLY A 72 33.20 4.85 -3.67
CA GLY A 72 33.06 3.43 -3.38
C GLY A 72 32.13 3.16 -2.21
N GLY A 73 32.27 3.90 -1.13
CA GLY A 73 31.37 3.87 0.03
C GLY A 73 29.91 4.21 -0.33
N TYR A 74 29.72 5.23 -1.16
CA TYR A 74 28.40 5.58 -1.68
C TYR A 74 27.77 4.43 -2.47
N ALA A 75 28.52 3.84 -3.40
CA ALA A 75 28.03 2.70 -4.20
C ALA A 75 27.69 1.50 -3.32
N LEU A 76 28.52 1.20 -2.31
CA LEU A 76 28.29 0.10 -1.37
C LEU A 76 27.00 0.34 -0.54
N VAL A 77 26.82 1.54 0.00
CA VAL A 77 25.63 1.90 0.78
C VAL A 77 24.39 1.87 -0.10
N ALA A 78 24.46 2.39 -1.32
CA ALA A 78 23.35 2.34 -2.28
C ALA A 78 22.98 0.89 -2.63
N LEU A 79 23.94 0.01 -2.88
CA LEU A 79 23.71 -1.41 -3.11
C LEU A 79 23.07 -2.08 -1.88
N GLY A 80 23.57 -1.78 -0.69
CA GLY A 80 23.02 -2.28 0.56
C GLY A 80 21.56 -1.83 0.78
N GLU A 81 21.25 -0.54 0.56
CA GLU A 81 19.88 0.00 0.66
C GLU A 81 18.94 -0.70 -0.33
N GLN A 82 19.34 -0.87 -1.60
CA GLN A 82 18.51 -1.55 -2.61
C GLN A 82 18.34 -3.03 -2.31
N SER A 83 19.37 -3.71 -1.81
CA SER A 83 19.30 -5.11 -1.40
C SER A 83 18.32 -5.30 -0.22
N LEU A 84 18.37 -4.42 0.77
CA LEU A 84 17.44 -4.43 1.90
C LEU A 84 16.00 -4.13 1.44
N LYS A 85 15.80 -3.18 0.51
CA LYS A 85 14.48 -2.91 -0.10
C LYS A 85 13.94 -4.12 -0.85
N LEU A 86 14.80 -4.80 -1.61
CA LEU A 86 14.42 -6.04 -2.29
C LEU A 86 13.99 -7.10 -1.28
N ALA A 87 14.80 -7.36 -0.24
CA ALA A 87 14.48 -8.32 0.80
C ALA A 87 13.16 -7.98 1.52
N LEU A 88 12.94 -6.70 1.86
CA LEU A 88 11.71 -6.21 2.45
C LEU A 88 10.51 -6.47 1.54
N ASN A 89 10.60 -6.13 0.25
CA ASN A 89 9.50 -6.28 -0.69
C ASN A 89 9.17 -7.76 -0.96
N VAL A 90 10.17 -8.64 -1.09
CA VAL A 90 9.96 -10.09 -1.21
C VAL A 90 9.29 -10.64 0.06
N TYR A 91 9.75 -10.21 1.24
CA TYR A 91 9.17 -10.66 2.49
C TYR A 91 7.74 -10.15 2.70
N ARG A 92 7.44 -8.90 2.32
CA ARG A 92 6.07 -8.36 2.26
C ARG A 92 5.17 -9.20 1.36
N GLY A 93 5.64 -9.52 0.16
CA GLY A 93 4.91 -10.37 -0.80
C GLY A 93 4.63 -11.76 -0.22
N TRP A 94 5.61 -12.36 0.44
CA TRP A 94 5.43 -13.66 1.08
C TRP A 94 4.39 -13.61 2.21
N VAL A 95 4.43 -12.58 3.07
CA VAL A 95 3.43 -12.39 4.15
C VAL A 95 2.04 -12.14 3.57
N ALA A 96 1.94 -11.35 2.51
CA ALA A 96 0.70 -11.07 1.79
C ALA A 96 0.09 -12.37 1.23
N GLU A 97 0.84 -13.13 0.44
CA GLU A 97 0.38 -14.39 -0.15
C GLU A 97 0.05 -15.47 0.88
N SER A 98 0.83 -15.54 1.95
CA SER A 98 0.54 -16.44 3.08
C SER A 98 -0.80 -16.08 3.74
N SER A 99 -1.10 -14.78 3.88
CA SER A 99 -2.37 -14.30 4.42
C SER A 99 -3.54 -14.56 3.47
N VAL A 100 -3.36 -14.33 2.15
CA VAL A 100 -4.35 -14.68 1.12
C VAL A 100 -4.68 -16.18 1.17
N ARG A 101 -3.63 -17.02 1.18
CA ARG A 101 -3.80 -18.47 1.28
C ARG A 101 -4.56 -18.87 2.54
N HIS A 102 -4.24 -18.27 3.70
CA HIS A 102 -4.93 -18.55 4.96
C HIS A 102 -6.41 -18.18 4.88
N LEU A 103 -6.75 -16.99 4.34
CA LEU A 103 -8.14 -16.55 4.20
C LEU A 103 -8.92 -17.44 3.23
N ARG A 104 -8.33 -17.81 2.10
CA ARG A 104 -8.94 -18.69 1.09
C ARG A 104 -9.23 -20.08 1.67
N LEU A 105 -8.25 -20.70 2.32
CA LEU A 105 -8.42 -22.00 2.95
C LEU A 105 -9.49 -21.97 4.03
N ARG A 106 -9.49 -20.94 4.86
CA ARG A 106 -10.49 -20.78 5.89
C ARG A 106 -11.91 -20.64 5.32
N MET A 107 -12.11 -19.79 4.31
CA MET A 107 -13.42 -19.65 3.67
C MET A 107 -13.88 -20.96 3.04
N ARG A 108 -12.98 -21.66 2.34
CA ARG A 108 -13.28 -22.99 1.78
C ARG A 108 -13.75 -23.96 2.87
N ASP A 109 -13.07 -23.99 4.02
CA ASP A 109 -13.40 -24.92 5.12
C ASP A 109 -14.74 -24.55 5.79
N GLU A 110 -15.10 -23.26 5.89
CA GLU A 110 -16.42 -22.82 6.35
C GLU A 110 -17.53 -23.22 5.38
N ILE A 111 -17.31 -23.09 4.07
CA ILE A 111 -18.26 -23.49 3.02
C ILE A 111 -18.40 -25.01 2.97
N ALA A 112 -17.31 -25.77 2.90
CA ALA A 112 -17.32 -27.23 2.82
C ALA A 112 -17.89 -27.90 4.06
N GLY A 113 -17.86 -27.23 5.21
CA GLY A 113 -18.45 -27.75 6.44
C GLY A 113 -19.95 -27.51 6.60
N GLY A 114 -20.60 -26.84 5.64
CA GLY A 114 -22.05 -26.68 5.57
C GLY A 114 -22.72 -28.00 5.11
N PRO A 115 -23.90 -28.37 5.66
CA PRO A 115 -24.53 -29.66 5.36
C PRO A 115 -25.10 -29.78 3.95
N ASP A 116 -25.36 -28.70 3.23
CA ASP A 116 -26.10 -28.74 1.97
C ASP A 116 -25.39 -28.02 0.80
N GLY A 117 -24.15 -27.58 0.90
CA GLY A 117 -23.52 -26.78 -0.15
C GLY A 117 -24.29 -25.47 -0.51
N PRO A 118 -23.90 -24.74 -1.56
CA PRO A 118 -24.64 -23.58 -2.00
C PRO A 118 -26.01 -23.98 -2.54
N GLN A 119 -27.09 -23.46 -1.92
CA GLN A 119 -28.46 -23.82 -2.27
C GLN A 119 -28.94 -23.27 -3.62
N THR A 120 -28.24 -22.20 -4.11
CA THR A 120 -28.53 -21.61 -5.41
C THR A 120 -27.22 -21.30 -6.17
N ALA A 121 -27.29 -21.22 -7.49
CA ALA A 121 -26.17 -20.80 -8.33
C ALA A 121 -25.68 -19.37 -7.97
N SER A 122 -26.62 -18.53 -7.51
CA SER A 122 -26.28 -17.16 -7.01
C SER A 122 -25.47 -17.22 -5.74
N ASP A 123 -25.81 -18.07 -4.77
CA ASP A 123 -25.07 -18.23 -3.53
C ASP A 123 -23.67 -18.79 -3.78
N ALA A 124 -23.54 -19.76 -4.67
CA ALA A 124 -22.26 -20.29 -5.13
C ALA A 124 -21.38 -19.21 -5.77
N GLY A 125 -21.96 -18.33 -6.58
CA GLY A 125 -21.25 -17.23 -7.21
C GLY A 125 -20.70 -16.22 -6.18
N VAL A 126 -21.49 -15.87 -5.17
CA VAL A 126 -21.04 -14.97 -4.08
C VAL A 126 -19.91 -15.60 -3.24
N GLU A 127 -20.04 -16.88 -2.91
CA GLU A 127 -19.02 -17.61 -2.16
C GLU A 127 -17.68 -17.71 -2.93
N ILE A 128 -17.75 -18.02 -4.23
CA ILE A 128 -16.59 -18.05 -5.12
C ILE A 128 -15.93 -16.67 -5.22
N ALA A 129 -16.71 -15.61 -5.39
CA ALA A 129 -16.19 -14.24 -5.44
C ALA A 129 -15.49 -13.85 -4.13
N MET A 130 -16.03 -14.24 -2.97
CA MET A 130 -15.37 -14.01 -1.68
C MET A 130 -14.02 -14.71 -1.56
N ILE A 131 -13.92 -15.97 -2.01
CA ILE A 131 -12.68 -16.73 -1.97
C ILE A 131 -11.64 -16.15 -2.92
N ILE A 132 -12.04 -15.81 -4.16
CA ILE A 132 -11.11 -15.42 -5.22
C ILE A 132 -10.77 -13.93 -5.13
N GLU A 133 -11.78 -13.05 -5.05
CA GLU A 133 -11.62 -11.62 -5.24
C GLU A 133 -11.46 -10.84 -3.93
N GLU A 134 -12.18 -11.21 -2.85
CA GLU A 134 -12.16 -10.43 -1.61
C GLU A 134 -11.00 -10.80 -0.68
N ALA A 135 -10.51 -12.03 -0.71
CA ALA A 135 -9.38 -12.46 0.10
C ALA A 135 -8.05 -11.80 -0.33
N GLU A 136 -7.87 -11.52 -1.62
CA GLU A 136 -6.63 -11.00 -2.18
C GLU A 136 -6.28 -9.58 -1.69
N PRO A 137 -7.17 -8.57 -1.75
CA PRO A 137 -6.87 -7.24 -1.19
C PRO A 137 -6.61 -7.26 0.32
N ILE A 138 -7.33 -8.13 1.06
CA ILE A 138 -7.17 -8.23 2.51
C ILE A 138 -5.81 -8.83 2.87
N GLY A 139 -5.44 -9.94 2.22
CA GLY A 139 -4.15 -10.58 2.43
C GLY A 139 -2.99 -9.72 1.93
N GLY A 140 -3.14 -9.07 0.75
CA GLY A 140 -2.17 -8.12 0.22
C GLY A 140 -1.84 -7.01 1.22
N PHE A 141 -2.86 -6.42 1.84
CA PHE A 141 -2.67 -5.39 2.86
C PHE A 141 -1.92 -5.91 4.10
N ALA A 142 -2.02 -7.19 4.45
CA ALA A 142 -1.32 -7.74 5.61
C ALA A 142 0.21 -7.60 5.51
N GLY A 143 0.79 -7.65 4.31
CA GLY A 143 2.22 -7.40 4.06
C GLY A 143 2.61 -5.92 4.24
N LEU A 144 1.68 -5.00 4.05
CA LEU A 144 1.92 -3.55 4.05
C LEU A 144 1.46 -2.85 5.34
N ALA A 145 0.61 -3.50 6.14
CA ALA A 145 -0.16 -2.90 7.22
C ALA A 145 0.67 -2.02 8.17
N PHE A 146 1.80 -2.51 8.64
CA PHE A 146 2.70 -1.79 9.55
C PHE A 146 4.02 -1.41 8.88
N SER A 147 4.50 -2.22 7.94
CA SER A 147 5.81 -2.02 7.31
C SER A 147 5.84 -0.79 6.39
N GLU A 148 4.73 -0.48 5.70
CA GLU A 148 4.67 0.67 4.79
C GLU A 148 4.69 2.00 5.53
N PRO A 149 3.79 2.30 6.50
CA PRO A 149 3.85 3.56 7.21
C PRO A 149 5.12 3.72 8.04
N LEU A 150 5.70 2.63 8.55
CA LEU A 150 6.96 2.67 9.27
C LEU A 150 8.13 3.01 8.34
N LEU A 151 8.18 2.39 7.15
CA LEU A 151 9.23 2.65 6.17
C LEU A 151 9.15 4.08 5.64
N GLN A 152 8.00 4.46 5.11
CA GLN A 152 7.85 5.76 4.44
C GLN A 152 7.89 6.91 5.44
N GLY A 153 7.25 6.77 6.60
CA GLY A 153 7.35 7.72 7.70
C GLY A 153 8.78 7.84 8.25
N GLY A 154 9.48 6.70 8.35
CA GLY A 154 10.88 6.65 8.76
C GLY A 154 11.82 7.33 7.76
N ILE A 155 11.62 7.13 6.44
CA ILE A 155 12.40 7.83 5.40
C ILE A 155 12.16 9.34 5.48
N LEU A 156 10.89 9.78 5.56
CA LEU A 156 10.57 11.21 5.71
C LEU A 156 11.23 11.82 6.95
N ALA A 157 11.10 11.16 8.10
CA ALA A 157 11.69 11.63 9.35
C ALA A 157 13.23 11.68 9.29
N SER A 158 13.87 10.64 8.73
CA SER A 158 15.33 10.56 8.60
C SER A 158 15.88 11.61 7.65
N VAL A 159 15.28 11.78 6.48
CA VAL A 159 15.72 12.75 5.46
C VAL A 159 15.49 14.18 5.93
N VAL A 160 14.29 14.51 6.43
CA VAL A 160 13.98 15.84 6.96
C VAL A 160 14.83 16.14 8.19
N GLY A 161 14.99 15.18 9.12
CA GLY A 161 15.83 15.33 10.30
C GLY A 161 17.29 15.59 9.93
N TYR A 162 17.83 14.86 8.95
CA TYR A 162 19.17 15.09 8.44
C TYR A 162 19.33 16.48 7.78
N MET A 163 18.38 16.90 6.94
CA MET A 163 18.39 18.22 6.31
C MET A 163 18.32 19.35 7.35
N LEU A 164 17.46 19.20 8.37
CA LEU A 164 17.36 20.16 9.48
C LEU A 164 18.65 20.22 10.30
N PHE A 165 19.32 19.08 10.51
CA PHE A 165 20.63 19.03 11.18
C PHE A 165 21.70 19.78 10.39
N LEU A 166 21.72 19.67 9.06
CA LEU A 166 22.69 20.37 8.21
C LEU A 166 22.46 21.87 8.19
N GLN A 167 21.25 22.30 7.84
CA GLN A 167 20.92 23.73 7.71
C GLN A 167 19.41 23.95 7.89
N PRO A 168 18.95 24.31 9.12
CA PRO A 168 17.54 24.43 9.45
C PRO A 168 16.77 25.41 8.55
N TRP A 169 17.31 26.61 8.35
CA TRP A 169 16.62 27.67 7.61
C TRP A 169 16.43 27.33 6.13
N LEU A 170 17.45 26.78 5.48
CA LEU A 170 17.36 26.39 4.07
C LEU A 170 16.39 25.20 3.89
N THR A 171 16.40 24.27 4.84
CA THR A 171 15.46 23.13 4.88
C THR A 171 14.02 23.61 5.04
N LEU A 172 13.75 24.47 6.01
CA LEU A 172 12.41 25.02 6.23
C LEU A 172 11.91 25.77 5.00
N LEU A 173 12.77 26.57 4.38
CA LEU A 173 12.42 27.28 3.15
C LEU A 173 12.05 26.33 2.01
N GLY A 174 12.79 25.25 1.81
CA GLY A 174 12.46 24.21 0.84
C GLY A 174 11.14 23.51 1.17
N LEU A 175 10.93 23.18 2.45
CA LEU A 175 9.71 22.49 2.92
C LEU A 175 8.45 23.35 2.81
N VAL A 176 8.54 24.68 2.88
CA VAL A 176 7.37 25.57 2.69
C VAL A 176 6.65 25.27 1.39
N PHE A 177 7.39 25.00 0.31
CA PHE A 177 6.79 24.63 -0.99
C PHE A 177 6.33 23.17 -1.05
N PHE A 178 6.76 22.32 -0.13
CA PHE A 178 6.27 20.96 0.02
C PHE A 178 4.94 20.91 0.79
N LEU A 179 4.73 21.81 1.75
CA LEU A 179 3.54 21.81 2.63
C LEU A 179 2.19 21.80 1.89
N PRO A 180 1.99 22.56 0.78
CA PRO A 180 0.72 22.50 0.06
C PRO A 180 0.32 21.09 -0.40
N GLN A 181 1.31 20.21 -0.66
CA GLN A 181 1.07 18.83 -1.06
C GLN A 181 0.34 18.03 0.03
N LEU A 182 0.58 18.35 1.31
CA LEU A 182 -0.07 17.70 2.44
C LEU A 182 -1.60 17.89 2.41
N ILE A 183 -2.07 18.94 1.75
CA ILE A 183 -3.49 19.28 1.65
C ILE A 183 -4.07 18.83 0.31
N PHE A 184 -3.48 19.24 -0.82
CA PHE A 184 -4.12 19.00 -2.11
C PHE A 184 -4.03 17.53 -2.56
N VAL A 185 -2.97 16.79 -2.18
CA VAL A 185 -2.82 15.39 -2.59
C VAL A 185 -3.94 14.51 -2.00
N PRO A 186 -4.24 14.53 -0.69
CA PRO A 186 -5.38 13.79 -0.14
C PRO A 186 -6.72 14.22 -0.71
N LEU A 187 -6.93 15.52 -0.97
CA LEU A 187 -8.17 16.03 -1.56
C LEU A 187 -8.39 15.52 -2.98
N MET A 188 -7.35 15.62 -3.82
CA MET A 188 -7.40 15.12 -5.21
C MET A 188 -7.53 13.59 -5.24
N GLN A 189 -6.83 12.87 -4.35
CA GLN A 189 -6.95 11.43 -4.22
C GLN A 189 -8.37 11.02 -3.81
N GLY A 190 -9.00 11.75 -2.89
CA GLY A 190 -10.41 11.55 -2.55
C GLY A 190 -11.36 11.74 -3.74
N ALA A 191 -11.09 12.73 -4.60
CA ALA A 191 -11.86 12.94 -5.82
C ALA A 191 -11.66 11.84 -6.87
N ILE A 192 -10.43 11.32 -7.00
CA ILE A 192 -10.09 10.17 -7.85
C ILE A 192 -10.87 8.94 -7.36
N ASN A 193 -10.86 8.67 -6.06
CA ASN A 193 -11.52 7.51 -5.47
C ASN A 193 -13.03 7.52 -5.72
N ARG A 194 -13.71 8.66 -5.51
CA ARG A 194 -15.15 8.78 -5.79
C ARG A 194 -15.50 8.49 -7.25
N ARG A 195 -14.66 8.91 -8.21
CA ARG A 195 -14.85 8.58 -9.64
C ARG A 195 -14.58 7.12 -9.93
N ALA A 196 -13.56 6.53 -9.30
CA ALA A 196 -13.25 5.11 -9.43
C ALA A 196 -14.38 4.22 -8.89
N GLU A 197 -14.98 4.57 -7.75
CA GLU A 197 -16.16 3.89 -7.20
C GLU A 197 -17.35 3.92 -8.16
N ARG A 198 -17.69 5.11 -8.67
CA ARG A 198 -18.77 5.25 -9.66
C ARG A 198 -18.50 4.41 -10.91
N ARG A 199 -17.26 4.41 -11.40
CA ARG A 199 -16.85 3.55 -12.53
C ARG A 199 -17.08 2.07 -12.26
N ILE A 200 -16.75 1.59 -11.05
CA ILE A 200 -16.98 0.18 -10.67
C ILE A 200 -18.46 -0.15 -10.69
N LEU A 201 -19.33 0.73 -10.17
CA LEU A 201 -20.78 0.54 -10.17
C LEU A 201 -21.33 0.48 -11.59
N VAL A 202 -20.91 1.39 -12.49
CA VAL A 202 -21.33 1.37 -13.89
C VAL A 202 -20.87 0.09 -14.60
N LYS A 203 -19.63 -0.34 -14.38
CA LYS A 203 -19.11 -1.60 -14.93
C LYS A 203 -19.88 -2.82 -14.43
N ARG A 204 -20.24 -2.87 -13.15
CA ARG A 204 -21.06 -3.94 -12.59
C ARG A 204 -22.46 -3.96 -13.23
N GLY A 205 -23.08 -2.78 -13.46
CA GLY A 205 -24.33 -2.67 -14.19
C GLY A 205 -24.25 -3.19 -15.62
N ILE A 206 -23.16 -2.90 -16.33
CA ILE A 206 -22.89 -3.47 -17.65
C ILE A 206 -22.77 -5.01 -17.59
N SER A 207 -22.00 -5.51 -16.62
CA SER A 207 -21.79 -6.97 -16.47
C SER A 207 -23.11 -7.69 -16.13
N SER A 208 -23.94 -7.16 -15.23
CA SER A 208 -25.24 -7.76 -14.90
C SER A 208 -26.18 -7.76 -16.12
N ALA A 209 -26.26 -6.64 -16.86
CA ALA A 209 -27.07 -6.57 -18.07
C ALA A 209 -26.63 -7.57 -19.14
N ILE A 210 -25.34 -7.89 -19.26
CA ILE A 210 -24.84 -8.92 -20.18
C ILE A 210 -25.22 -10.32 -19.68
N VAL A 211 -25.09 -10.62 -18.39
CA VAL A 211 -25.40 -11.91 -17.80
C VAL A 211 -26.92 -12.21 -17.89
N ASP A 212 -27.76 -11.23 -17.59
CA ASP A 212 -29.22 -11.35 -17.64
C ASP A 212 -29.71 -11.53 -19.08
N SER A 213 -28.88 -11.25 -20.07
CA SER A 213 -29.19 -11.35 -21.50
C SER A 213 -28.98 -12.74 -22.11
N VAL A 214 -28.35 -13.68 -21.41
CA VAL A 214 -27.86 -14.96 -21.97
C VAL A 214 -28.98 -15.96 -22.44
N PRO A 215 -30.20 -16.01 -21.89
CA PRO A 215 -31.25 -16.87 -22.46
C PRO A 215 -31.91 -16.22 -23.68
N GLY A 216 -31.22 -16.18 -24.84
CA GLY A 216 -31.83 -15.80 -26.11
C GLY A 216 -31.04 -14.84 -27.02
N GLY A 217 -29.89 -14.34 -26.61
CA GLY A 217 -28.95 -13.59 -27.50
C GLY A 217 -29.37 -12.19 -27.93
N ALA A 218 -30.60 -11.76 -27.69
CA ALA A 218 -31.12 -10.47 -28.16
C ALA A 218 -30.75 -9.27 -27.27
N ALA A 219 -30.49 -9.46 -25.99
CA ALA A 219 -30.34 -8.37 -25.04
C ALA A 219 -28.93 -7.76 -24.97
N VAL A 220 -27.88 -8.41 -25.50
CA VAL A 220 -26.57 -7.80 -25.66
C VAL A 220 -26.65 -6.59 -26.62
N TRP A 221 -27.51 -6.65 -27.60
CA TRP A 221 -27.75 -5.57 -28.57
C TRP A 221 -28.64 -4.44 -28.03
N THR A 222 -29.34 -4.67 -26.91
CA THR A 222 -30.13 -3.62 -26.22
C THR A 222 -29.34 -2.83 -25.21
N LEU A 223 -28.10 -3.24 -24.90
CA LEU A 223 -27.19 -2.42 -24.08
C LEU A 223 -26.81 -1.18 -24.91
N GLY A 224 -27.44 -0.06 -24.61
CA GLY A 224 -27.11 1.21 -25.27
C GLY A 224 -25.63 1.58 -25.09
N ALA A 225 -25.09 2.39 -25.98
CA ALA A 225 -23.72 2.92 -25.90
C ALA A 225 -23.49 3.80 -24.65
N GLU A 226 -24.55 4.30 -24.02
CA GLU A 226 -24.51 5.28 -22.92
C GLU A 226 -23.71 4.79 -21.69
N PRO A 227 -23.87 3.58 -21.15
CA PRO A 227 -23.08 3.10 -20.02
C PRO A 227 -21.57 2.97 -20.37
N ILE A 228 -21.26 2.60 -21.62
CA ILE A 228 -19.87 2.50 -22.09
C ILE A 228 -19.24 3.89 -22.16
N GLU A 229 -19.96 4.88 -22.73
CA GLU A 229 -19.53 6.28 -22.78
C GLU A 229 -19.36 6.85 -21.37
N GLN A 230 -20.25 6.51 -20.44
CA GLN A 230 -20.15 6.93 -19.05
C GLN A 230 -18.86 6.38 -18.38
N VAL A 231 -18.47 5.13 -18.67
CA VAL A 231 -17.18 4.57 -18.21
C VAL A 231 -16.01 5.35 -18.78
N PHE A 232 -16.06 5.71 -20.07
CA PHE A 232 -15.03 6.52 -20.71
C PHE A 232 -14.88 7.90 -20.05
N VAL A 233 -15.97 8.62 -19.84
CA VAL A 233 -15.98 9.95 -19.20
C VAL A 233 -15.42 9.87 -17.76
N LEU A 234 -15.81 8.85 -16.98
CA LEU A 234 -15.29 8.61 -15.64
C LEU A 234 -13.79 8.32 -15.66
N ASN A 235 -13.32 7.48 -16.59
CA ASN A 235 -11.90 7.18 -16.75
C ASN A 235 -11.10 8.45 -17.11
N MET A 236 -11.57 9.22 -18.08
CA MET A 236 -10.92 10.47 -18.46
C MET A 236 -10.90 11.47 -17.28
N GLY A 237 -11.95 11.51 -16.48
CA GLY A 237 -11.99 12.29 -15.25
C GLY A 237 -10.96 11.84 -14.20
N VAL A 238 -10.72 10.53 -14.06
CA VAL A 238 -9.66 9.99 -13.20
C VAL A 238 -8.28 10.35 -13.76
N TYR A 239 -8.04 10.17 -15.06
CA TYR A 239 -6.76 10.51 -15.68
C TYR A 239 -6.43 12.00 -15.57
N LYS A 240 -7.39 12.88 -15.85
CA LYS A 240 -7.21 14.34 -15.69
C LYS A 240 -6.77 14.70 -14.27
N LEU A 241 -7.45 14.17 -13.26
CA LEU A 241 -7.08 14.43 -11.86
C LEU A 241 -5.71 13.86 -11.51
N LYS A 242 -5.43 12.61 -11.90
CA LYS A 242 -4.15 11.95 -11.61
C LYS A 242 -2.97 12.72 -12.21
N PHE A 243 -3.09 13.09 -13.48
CA PHE A 243 -2.00 13.81 -14.16
C PHE A 243 -1.88 15.26 -13.66
N SER A 244 -2.99 15.94 -13.33
CA SER A 244 -2.94 17.26 -12.68
C SER A 244 -2.28 17.19 -11.30
N MET A 245 -2.58 16.17 -10.52
CA MET A 245 -1.94 15.96 -9.22
C MET A 245 -0.42 15.75 -9.38
N ASN A 246 0.00 14.88 -10.32
CA ASN A 246 1.42 14.66 -10.60
C ASN A 246 2.12 15.95 -11.10
N LEU A 247 1.45 16.71 -11.97
CA LEU A 247 1.96 18.01 -12.43
C LEU A 247 2.20 18.97 -11.25
N LEU A 248 1.22 19.10 -10.34
CA LEU A 248 1.34 19.98 -9.18
C LEU A 248 2.45 19.52 -8.22
N MET A 249 2.53 18.21 -7.95
CA MET A 249 3.60 17.65 -7.11
C MET A 249 4.98 17.93 -7.69
N ASN A 250 5.17 17.66 -8.98
CA ASN A 250 6.43 17.91 -9.66
C ASN A 250 6.76 19.40 -9.71
N LEU A 251 5.76 20.26 -9.97
CA LEU A 251 5.95 21.71 -9.96
C LEU A 251 6.40 22.22 -8.59
N MET A 252 5.74 21.79 -7.52
CA MET A 252 6.12 22.15 -6.15
C MET A 252 7.55 21.68 -5.82
N TYR A 253 7.89 20.46 -6.21
CA TYR A 253 9.26 19.95 -6.07
C TYR A 253 10.27 20.83 -6.81
N HIS A 254 10.05 21.14 -8.09
CA HIS A 254 10.98 21.98 -8.87
C HIS A 254 11.10 23.40 -8.31
N VAL A 255 10.01 23.98 -7.82
CA VAL A 255 10.05 25.28 -7.13
C VAL A 255 10.88 25.18 -5.85
N SER A 256 10.66 24.15 -5.03
CA SER A 256 11.47 23.90 -3.82
C SER A 256 12.95 23.80 -4.14
N VAL A 257 13.30 23.04 -5.18
CA VAL A 257 14.68 22.87 -5.64
C VAL A 257 15.27 24.19 -6.15
N ALA A 258 14.52 24.94 -6.97
CA ALA A 258 14.98 26.23 -7.48
C ALA A 258 15.27 27.24 -6.37
N VAL A 259 14.39 27.31 -5.37
CA VAL A 259 14.58 28.18 -4.21
C VAL A 259 15.74 27.70 -3.34
N ALA A 260 15.84 26.39 -3.06
CA ALA A 260 16.94 25.83 -2.28
C ALA A 260 18.29 26.05 -2.97
N LEU A 261 18.37 25.88 -4.30
CA LEU A 261 19.57 26.17 -5.07
C LEU A 261 19.92 27.66 -5.06
N SER A 262 18.95 28.54 -5.29
CA SER A 262 19.21 29.99 -5.36
C SER A 262 19.70 30.55 -4.03
N VAL A 263 18.96 30.27 -2.94
CA VAL A 263 19.30 30.74 -1.60
C VAL A 263 20.53 30.00 -1.06
N GLY A 264 20.62 28.69 -1.32
CA GLY A 264 21.76 27.87 -0.93
C GLY A 264 23.06 28.32 -1.60
N ALA A 265 23.02 28.57 -2.92
CA ALA A 265 24.18 29.12 -3.66
C ALA A 265 24.59 30.50 -3.11
N TRP A 266 23.62 31.37 -2.84
CA TRP A 266 23.92 32.69 -2.25
C TRP A 266 24.60 32.58 -0.87
N LEU A 267 24.12 31.70 0.00
CA LEU A 267 24.71 31.40 1.29
C LEU A 267 26.11 30.79 1.17
N ALA A 268 26.30 29.88 0.20
CA ALA A 268 27.60 29.26 -0.06
C ALA A 268 28.62 30.27 -0.60
N LEU A 269 28.23 31.18 -1.50
CA LEU A 269 29.11 32.27 -1.98
C LEU A 269 29.52 33.22 -0.85
N GLN A 270 28.68 33.39 0.19
CA GLN A 270 29.05 34.16 1.39
C GLN A 270 29.90 33.36 2.39
N GLY A 271 30.23 32.09 2.08
CA GLY A 271 31.00 31.23 3.01
C GLY A 271 30.22 30.82 4.26
N ARG A 272 28.88 30.98 4.28
CA ARG A 272 28.02 30.60 5.44
C ARG A 272 27.68 29.15 5.51
N ILE A 273 27.65 28.46 4.37
CA ILE A 273 27.42 27.04 4.25
C ILE A 273 28.32 26.41 3.17
N GLU A 274 28.55 25.13 3.28
CA GLU A 274 29.31 24.37 2.28
C GLU A 274 28.46 24.09 1.04
N VAL A 275 29.10 24.03 -0.14
CA VAL A 275 28.41 23.69 -1.41
C VAL A 275 27.77 22.31 -1.33
N GLY A 276 28.44 21.33 -0.72
CA GLY A 276 27.89 19.99 -0.52
C GLY A 276 26.64 19.98 0.33
N THR A 277 26.48 20.93 1.27
CA THR A 277 25.24 21.08 2.05
C THR A 277 24.05 21.46 1.16
N VAL A 278 24.25 22.34 0.18
CA VAL A 278 23.22 22.71 -0.79
C VAL A 278 22.80 21.48 -1.61
N VAL A 279 23.79 20.71 -2.10
CA VAL A 279 23.54 19.49 -2.88
C VAL A 279 22.78 18.44 -2.05
N ALA A 280 23.17 18.25 -0.79
CA ALA A 280 22.50 17.31 0.12
C ALA A 280 21.04 17.69 0.38
N ILE A 281 20.75 18.98 0.59
CA ILE A 281 19.37 19.48 0.80
C ILE A 281 18.54 19.30 -0.46
N VAL A 282 19.06 19.64 -1.64
CA VAL A 282 18.36 19.43 -2.91
C VAL A 282 18.09 17.94 -3.16
N GLY A 283 19.07 17.08 -2.92
CA GLY A 283 18.92 15.63 -3.00
C GLY A 283 17.89 15.09 -1.99
N GLY A 284 17.89 15.65 -0.77
CA GLY A 284 16.90 15.32 0.26
C GLY A 284 15.48 15.71 -0.14
N LEU A 285 15.27 16.93 -0.68
CA LEU A 285 13.96 17.35 -1.20
C LEU A 285 13.45 16.38 -2.27
N GLY A 286 14.33 15.87 -3.15
CA GLY A 286 13.99 14.87 -4.16
C GLY A 286 13.51 13.54 -3.57
N LYS A 287 14.00 13.17 -2.39
CA LYS A 287 13.62 11.93 -1.71
C LYS A 287 12.29 12.02 -0.93
N LEU A 288 11.59 13.16 -0.87
CA LEU A 288 10.37 13.32 -0.06
C LEU A 288 9.09 12.94 -0.81
N ASN A 289 9.04 13.10 -2.12
CA ASN A 289 7.81 12.94 -2.90
C ASN A 289 7.25 11.51 -2.87
N ASP A 290 8.10 10.53 -3.15
CA ASP A 290 7.66 9.12 -3.23
C ASP A 290 7.15 8.61 -1.87
N PRO A 291 7.88 8.76 -0.75
CA PRO A 291 7.39 8.35 0.56
C PRO A 291 6.07 9.01 0.97
N TRP A 292 5.88 10.28 0.62
CA TRP A 292 4.62 10.97 0.88
C TRP A 292 3.46 10.36 0.08
N GLY A 293 3.67 10.16 -1.22
CA GLY A 293 2.69 9.51 -2.10
C GLY A 293 2.29 8.12 -1.63
N ASP A 294 3.27 7.33 -1.19
CA ASP A 294 3.06 5.98 -0.68
C ASP A 294 2.28 5.96 0.63
N LEU A 295 2.53 6.90 1.55
CA LEU A 295 1.72 7.05 2.77
C LEU A 295 0.26 7.39 2.46
N VAL A 296 0.01 8.28 1.50
CA VAL A 296 -1.36 8.62 1.07
C VAL A 296 -2.05 7.42 0.44
N ASN A 297 -1.34 6.65 -0.40
CA ASN A 297 -1.84 5.41 -0.99
C ASN A 297 -2.15 4.35 0.07
N TRP A 298 -1.25 4.16 1.03
CA TRP A 298 -1.46 3.25 2.15
C TRP A 298 -2.70 3.62 2.98
N ALA A 299 -2.89 4.90 3.32
CA ALA A 299 -4.05 5.36 4.09
C ALA A 299 -5.38 5.09 3.36
N ARG A 300 -5.38 5.28 2.03
CA ARG A 300 -6.53 4.93 1.19
C ARG A 300 -6.79 3.43 1.18
N GLU A 301 -5.75 2.63 0.95
CA GLU A 301 -5.85 1.17 0.90
C GLU A 301 -6.35 0.61 2.23
N PHE A 302 -5.85 1.10 3.35
CA PHE A 302 -6.35 0.78 4.67
C PHE A 302 -7.87 0.99 4.80
N SER A 303 -8.36 2.14 4.32
CA SER A 303 -9.80 2.45 4.38
C SER A 303 -10.64 1.47 3.58
N VAL A 304 -10.22 1.16 2.34
CA VAL A 304 -10.92 0.22 1.45
C VAL A 304 -10.87 -1.20 2.00
N VAL A 305 -9.69 -1.66 2.38
CA VAL A 305 -9.50 -3.03 2.93
C VAL A 305 -10.23 -3.21 4.25
N GLY A 306 -10.30 -2.16 5.08
CA GLY A 306 -11.07 -2.19 6.32
C GLY A 306 -12.57 -2.47 6.10
N VAL A 307 -13.16 -1.93 5.03
CA VAL A 307 -14.55 -2.24 4.64
C VAL A 307 -14.67 -3.67 4.13
N LYS A 308 -13.81 -4.07 3.19
CA LYS A 308 -13.80 -5.43 2.63
C LYS A 308 -13.62 -6.49 3.71
N TYR A 309 -12.71 -6.27 4.64
CA TYR A 309 -12.47 -7.19 5.76
C TYR A 309 -13.70 -7.37 6.63
N ARG A 310 -14.44 -6.29 6.97
CA ARG A 310 -15.67 -6.40 7.76
C ARG A 310 -16.74 -7.23 7.05
N LEU A 311 -16.89 -7.05 5.74
CA LEU A 311 -17.82 -7.85 4.94
C LEU A 311 -17.41 -9.32 4.90
N PHE A 312 -16.13 -9.59 4.65
CA PHE A 312 -15.56 -10.93 4.63
C PHE A 312 -15.72 -11.65 6.00
N ALA A 313 -15.31 -10.98 7.09
CA ALA A 313 -15.43 -11.54 8.43
C ALA A 313 -16.89 -11.77 8.86
N GLY A 314 -17.80 -10.88 8.44
CA GLY A 314 -19.24 -11.03 8.66
C GLY A 314 -19.82 -12.23 7.92
N ALA A 315 -19.42 -12.47 6.68
CA ALA A 315 -19.84 -13.64 5.91
C ALA A 315 -19.32 -14.95 6.53
N ALA A 316 -18.02 -14.99 6.87
CA ALA A 316 -17.42 -16.14 7.54
C ALA A 316 -18.13 -16.46 8.89
N ALA A 317 -18.48 -15.43 9.66
CA ALA A 317 -19.21 -15.61 10.92
C ALA A 317 -20.63 -16.14 10.72
N ARG A 318 -21.33 -15.71 9.69
CA ARG A 318 -22.67 -16.23 9.34
C ARG A 318 -22.61 -17.71 8.94
N LEU A 319 -21.68 -18.10 8.09
CA LEU A 319 -21.48 -19.49 7.70
C LEU A 319 -21.15 -20.38 8.90
N ALA A 320 -20.27 -19.92 9.79
CA ALA A 320 -19.96 -20.64 11.03
C ALA A 320 -21.17 -20.76 11.97
N ALA A 321 -22.04 -19.76 12.06
CA ALA A 321 -23.26 -19.80 12.87
C ALA A 321 -24.29 -20.80 12.33
N ILE A 322 -24.51 -20.83 11.00
CA ILE A 322 -25.40 -21.82 10.35
C ILE A 322 -24.93 -23.25 10.65
N ARG A 323 -23.61 -23.48 10.55
CA ARG A 323 -23.00 -24.77 10.86
C ARG A 323 -23.21 -25.20 12.32
N SER A 324 -23.11 -24.28 13.29
CA SER A 324 -23.29 -24.58 14.72
C SER A 324 -24.75 -24.92 15.05
N THR A 325 -25.70 -24.21 14.45
CA THR A 325 -27.14 -24.42 14.69
C THR A 325 -27.60 -25.79 14.19
N LYS A 326 -27.11 -26.22 13.01
CA LYS A 326 -27.48 -27.55 12.44
C LYS A 326 -26.80 -28.72 13.17
N ARG A 327 -25.61 -28.54 13.74
CA ARG A 327 -24.98 -29.58 14.60
C ARG A 327 -25.71 -29.82 15.93
N GLY A 328 -26.49 -28.85 16.40
CA GLY A 328 -27.29 -28.96 17.63
C GLY A 328 -28.68 -29.60 17.46
N GLN A 329 -29.13 -29.85 16.23
CA GLN A 329 -30.40 -30.58 15.97
C GLN A 329 -30.14 -32.10 15.96
N PRO A 330 -30.66 -32.86 16.90
CA PRO A 330 -30.59 -34.33 16.85
C PRO A 330 -31.32 -34.83 15.61
N ASP A 331 -30.73 -35.80 14.91
CA ASP A 331 -31.23 -36.46 13.74
C ASP A 331 -32.51 -37.23 14.09
N HIS A 332 -33.69 -36.63 13.86
CA HIS A 332 -35.01 -37.27 14.09
C HIS A 332 -35.41 -38.20 12.94
N THR A 333 -34.48 -38.60 12.06
CA THR A 333 -34.81 -39.43 10.88
C THR A 333 -34.50 -40.91 11.05
N GLN A 334 -34.32 -41.40 12.29
CA GLN A 334 -34.24 -42.86 12.54
C GLN A 334 -35.35 -43.31 13.50
N ALA A 335 -36.61 -43.16 13.05
CA ALA A 335 -37.75 -43.82 13.71
C ALA A 335 -38.94 -43.89 12.71
N THR A 336 -38.87 -44.75 11.70
CA THR A 336 -40.00 -45.48 11.11
C THR A 336 -39.49 -46.66 10.31
#